data_d83b7e3aad0db2f214a093a007eaf922
#
_entry.id   d83b7e3aad0db2f214a093a007eaf922
#
_cell.length_a   1.000
_cell.length_b   1.000
_cell.length_c   1.000
_cell.angle_alpha   90.00
_cell.angle_beta   90.00
_cell.angle_gamma   90.00
#
_symmetry.space_group_name_H-M   'P 1'
#
loop_
_entity.id
_entity.type
_entity.pdbx_description
1 polymer ?
#
loop_
_entity_poly.entity_id
_entity_poly.type
_entity_poly.pdbx_seq_one_letter_code
_entity_poly.pdbx_strand_id
1 'polypeptide(L)'
;MAVNRGNSQARPLKGLLALGLGIASGHVFGAPITFNTALPVAKGDFVFRELIVVGRSGDDPSGAGRDFRGTAAVTALGYGVTGDLALFGVLPYADNKLELGSGGQRVTREASGFGDLALFGRYTLLRRDHPGQTLRIAPFAGLKAPTGDDDKRDALGRVPPDVQPGSGSWDEFAGVVASYQTLDFQIDSQVSYSANNEANGFEAGDAARFDASLQVRLWPRALAAGVPAFVYGVIEVNLIHRGKNRAGGVADPASGGTMLFFTPGLQYVTKRWIVEAGVQLPVVQDLRGTALETDYVLHAGFRFNY
;
A
#
# COMPACT_ATOMS: atom_id res chain seq x y z
N MET A 1 -23.34 22.59 48.77
CA MET A 1 -22.70 22.99 47.50
C MET A 1 -21.86 21.82 47.02
N ALA A 2 -22.40 21.03 46.14
CA ALA A 2 -21.69 19.87 45.53
C ALA A 2 -21.19 20.30 44.15
N VAL A 3 -19.87 20.34 43.99
CA VAL A 3 -19.22 20.64 42.71
C VAL A 3 -19.27 19.39 41.85
N ASN A 4 -20.11 19.43 40.83
CA ASN A 4 -20.21 18.38 39.81
C ASN A 4 -19.00 18.50 38.87
N ARG A 5 -18.02 17.59 39.03
CA ARG A 5 -16.92 17.46 38.09
C ARG A 5 -17.44 16.72 36.86
N GLY A 6 -17.75 17.48 35.82
CA GLY A 6 -18.06 16.94 34.51
C GLY A 6 -16.91 16.09 33.98
N ASN A 7 -17.16 14.82 33.83
CA ASN A 7 -16.27 13.84 33.20
C ASN A 7 -16.36 14.06 31.68
N SER A 8 -15.45 14.87 31.12
CA SER A 8 -15.32 15.01 29.69
C SER A 8 -14.67 13.74 29.14
N GLN A 9 -15.49 12.75 28.86
CA GLN A 9 -15.05 11.62 28.05
C GLN A 9 -14.69 12.15 26.66
N ALA A 10 -13.41 12.10 26.34
CA ALA A 10 -12.93 12.34 24.99
C ALA A 10 -13.65 11.34 24.07
N ARG A 11 -14.48 11.86 23.16
CA ARG A 11 -15.10 11.04 22.11
C ARG A 11 -14.00 10.42 21.30
N PRO A 12 -14.04 9.09 21.02
CA PRO A 12 -13.04 8.47 20.17
C PRO A 12 -13.04 9.14 18.80
N LEU A 13 -11.85 9.50 18.33
CA LEU A 13 -11.64 10.01 16.97
C LEU A 13 -12.06 8.91 15.98
N LYS A 14 -13.04 9.22 15.16
CA LYS A 14 -13.63 8.29 14.21
C LYS A 14 -13.01 8.49 12.83
N GLY A 15 -12.50 7.40 12.27
CA GLY A 15 -12.29 7.21 10.84
C GLY A 15 -11.12 7.96 10.20
N LEU A 16 -9.90 7.47 10.36
CA LEU A 16 -8.79 7.73 9.43
C LEU A 16 -8.61 6.52 8.50
N LEU A 17 -8.26 6.80 7.26
CA LEU A 17 -7.85 5.76 6.31
C LEU A 17 -6.37 5.41 6.57
N ALA A 18 -6.09 4.20 7.03
CA ALA A 18 -4.74 3.68 6.97
C ALA A 18 -4.27 3.64 5.50
N LEU A 19 -3.12 4.23 5.20
CA LEU A 19 -2.48 4.09 3.89
C LEU A 19 -2.25 2.60 3.63
N GLY A 20 -3.09 1.99 2.78
CA GLY A 20 -2.94 0.61 2.37
C GLY A 20 -1.71 0.46 1.49
N LEU A 21 -0.60 0.01 2.08
CA LEU A 21 0.62 -0.32 1.37
C LEU A 21 0.35 -1.44 0.37
N GLY A 22 0.31 -1.10 -0.92
CA GLY A 22 0.31 -2.08 -2.01
C GLY A 22 1.64 -2.82 -2.04
N ILE A 23 1.64 -4.11 -1.73
CA ILE A 23 2.84 -4.95 -1.80
C ILE A 23 3.19 -5.15 -3.27
N ALA A 24 4.38 -4.75 -3.69
CA ALA A 24 4.87 -4.90 -5.06
C ALA A 24 6.17 -5.72 -5.10
N SER A 25 6.32 -6.56 -6.08
CA SER A 25 7.49 -7.41 -6.30
C SER A 25 7.98 -7.33 -7.74
N GLY A 26 9.27 -7.48 -7.94
CA GLY A 26 10.01 -7.12 -9.13
C GLY A 26 10.37 -8.19 -10.13
N HIS A 27 10.74 -7.72 -11.31
CA HIS A 27 11.71 -8.27 -12.28
C HIS A 27 12.22 -7.15 -13.19
N VAL A 28 13.28 -7.42 -13.94
CA VAL A 28 14.06 -6.52 -14.83
C VAL A 28 13.23 -5.88 -15.97
N PHE A 29 11.97 -6.09 -16.01
CA PHE A 29 11.00 -5.46 -16.90
C PHE A 29 10.11 -4.54 -16.09
N GLY A 30 9.45 -3.60 -16.70
CA GLY A 30 8.46 -2.77 -16.02
C GLY A 30 7.59 -3.66 -15.15
N ALA A 31 7.16 -3.16 -14.01
CA ALA A 31 6.23 -3.83 -13.12
C ALA A 31 5.40 -2.74 -12.44
N PRO A 32 4.20 -3.03 -11.96
CA PRO A 32 3.37 -2.04 -11.31
C PRO A 32 4.09 -1.29 -10.19
N ILE A 33 3.76 -0.01 -10.04
CA ILE A 33 4.30 0.85 -8.97
C ILE A 33 3.59 0.55 -7.66
N THR A 34 2.25 0.34 -7.72
CA THR A 34 1.40 0.25 -6.52
C THR A 34 0.97 -1.16 -6.12
N PHE A 35 1.22 -2.19 -6.95
CA PHE A 35 0.83 -3.58 -6.65
C PHE A 35 1.81 -4.61 -7.24
N ASN A 36 1.48 -5.91 -7.13
CA ASN A 36 2.31 -7.02 -7.56
C ASN A 36 2.32 -7.22 -9.08
N THR A 37 3.33 -7.97 -9.56
CA THR A 37 3.37 -8.58 -10.90
C THR A 37 3.39 -10.10 -10.78
N ALA A 38 2.92 -10.84 -11.79
CA ALA A 38 3.04 -12.30 -11.85
C ALA A 38 4.39 -12.76 -12.41
N LEU A 39 5.27 -11.85 -12.82
CA LEU A 39 6.59 -12.21 -13.35
C LEU A 39 7.45 -12.87 -12.25
N PRO A 40 8.08 -14.04 -12.52
CA PRO A 40 8.77 -14.81 -11.49
C PRO A 40 10.08 -14.14 -11.04
N VAL A 41 10.55 -14.44 -9.83
CA VAL A 41 11.95 -14.28 -9.41
C VAL A 41 12.67 -15.56 -9.80
N ALA A 42 13.78 -15.48 -10.52
CA ALA A 42 14.49 -16.68 -10.96
C ALA A 42 15.02 -17.46 -9.74
N LYS A 43 15.16 -18.77 -9.89
CA LYS A 43 15.64 -19.62 -8.80
C LYS A 43 17.03 -19.20 -8.32
N GLY A 44 17.15 -18.90 -7.05
CA GLY A 44 18.39 -18.46 -6.40
C GLY A 44 18.64 -16.95 -6.48
N ASP A 45 17.85 -16.22 -7.27
CA ASP A 45 17.98 -14.77 -7.41
C ASP A 45 17.21 -14.04 -6.30
N PHE A 46 17.63 -12.80 -6.06
CA PHE A 46 16.99 -11.88 -5.12
C PHE A 46 16.47 -10.64 -5.85
N VAL A 47 15.39 -10.10 -5.34
CA VAL A 47 14.85 -8.79 -5.72
C VAL A 47 14.78 -7.93 -4.47
N PHE A 48 15.44 -6.78 -4.51
CA PHE A 48 15.32 -5.74 -3.50
C PHE A 48 14.51 -4.58 -4.09
N ARG A 49 13.59 -4.03 -3.31
CA ARG A 49 12.86 -2.81 -3.63
C ARG A 49 12.80 -1.91 -2.41
N GLU A 50 13.07 -0.64 -2.63
CA GLU A 50 12.80 0.44 -1.69
C GLU A 50 11.79 1.39 -2.32
N LEU A 51 10.70 1.68 -1.61
CA LEU A 51 9.64 2.57 -2.07
C LEU A 51 9.35 3.61 -1.01
N ILE A 52 9.53 4.88 -1.35
CA ILE A 52 9.06 6.01 -0.55
C ILE A 52 7.62 6.32 -0.96
N VAL A 53 6.75 6.35 0.02
CA VAL A 53 5.32 6.67 -0.14
C VAL A 53 5.02 7.90 0.71
N VAL A 54 4.45 8.95 0.09
CA VAL A 54 4.03 10.16 0.81
C VAL A 54 2.56 10.40 0.51
N GLY A 55 1.72 10.35 1.54
CA GLY A 55 0.28 10.55 1.42
C GLY A 55 -0.21 11.74 2.21
N ARG A 56 -1.26 12.37 1.72
CA ARG A 56 -2.02 13.39 2.41
C ARG A 56 -3.51 13.10 2.31
N SER A 57 -4.20 13.40 3.43
CA SER A 57 -5.66 13.36 3.54
C SER A 57 -6.10 14.57 4.37
N GLY A 58 -6.72 15.56 3.73
CA GLY A 58 -7.02 16.86 4.34
C GLY A 58 -8.46 17.33 4.12
N ASP A 59 -9.20 16.74 3.19
CA ASP A 59 -10.62 17.03 2.98
C ASP A 59 -11.44 16.32 4.07
N ASP A 60 -11.72 17.08 5.15
CA ASP A 60 -12.38 16.58 6.36
C ASP A 60 -13.87 16.94 6.42
N PRO A 61 -14.79 16.02 6.07
CA PRO A 61 -16.23 16.28 6.14
C PRO A 61 -16.78 16.36 7.58
N SER A 62 -15.96 16.03 8.61
CA SER A 62 -16.41 16.13 10.02
C SER A 62 -16.44 17.55 10.57
N GLY A 63 -15.77 18.51 9.91
CA GLY A 63 -15.58 19.86 10.40
C GLY A 63 -14.59 20.00 11.56
N ALA A 64 -13.90 18.91 11.97
CA ALA A 64 -12.86 18.96 12.98
C ALA A 64 -11.51 19.48 12.44
N GLY A 65 -11.42 19.75 11.14
CA GLY A 65 -10.22 20.23 10.47
C GLY A 65 -9.07 19.22 10.55
N ARG A 66 -9.37 17.93 10.39
CA ARG A 66 -8.36 16.86 10.36
C ARG A 66 -7.50 17.01 9.11
N ASP A 67 -6.18 16.95 9.30
CA ASP A 67 -5.18 16.91 8.23
C ASP A 67 -4.19 15.78 8.60
N PHE A 68 -4.20 14.71 7.83
CA PHE A 68 -3.29 13.58 7.99
C PHE A 68 -2.20 13.62 6.93
N ARG A 69 -0.97 13.41 7.35
CA ARG A 69 0.20 13.25 6.50
C ARG A 69 0.96 12.01 6.94
N GLY A 70 1.21 11.13 5.98
CA GLY A 70 2.00 9.93 6.20
C GLY A 70 3.17 9.88 5.23
N THR A 71 4.34 9.54 5.73
CA THR A 71 5.51 9.19 4.91
C THR A 71 5.95 7.79 5.33
N ALA A 72 6.17 6.91 4.36
CA ALA A 72 6.70 5.58 4.64
C ALA A 72 7.83 5.22 3.68
N ALA A 73 8.90 4.63 4.24
CA ALA A 73 9.92 3.91 3.50
C ALA A 73 9.57 2.42 3.56
N VAL A 74 9.33 1.80 2.43
CA VAL A 74 8.88 0.40 2.32
C VAL A 74 9.96 -0.43 1.68
N THR A 75 10.65 -1.22 2.51
CA THR A 75 11.66 -2.18 2.07
C THR A 75 11.00 -3.50 1.74
N ALA A 76 11.20 -4.01 0.53
CA ALA A 76 10.77 -5.34 0.12
C ALA A 76 11.94 -6.18 -0.38
N LEU A 77 12.02 -7.42 0.10
CA LEU A 77 12.99 -8.41 -0.33
C LEU A 77 12.24 -9.63 -0.86
N GLY A 78 12.56 -10.06 -2.08
CA GLY A 78 12.04 -11.26 -2.69
C GLY A 78 13.15 -12.28 -2.98
N TYR A 79 12.85 -13.57 -2.82
CA TYR A 79 13.76 -14.67 -3.12
C TYR A 79 13.09 -15.75 -3.95
N GLY A 80 13.70 -16.13 -5.06
CA GLY A 80 13.26 -17.21 -5.92
C GLY A 80 13.66 -18.59 -5.35
N VAL A 81 12.72 -19.29 -4.74
CA VAL A 81 12.94 -20.63 -4.17
C VAL A 81 13.04 -21.68 -5.29
N THR A 82 12.14 -21.56 -6.27
CA THR A 82 12.13 -22.36 -7.51
C THR A 82 11.88 -21.45 -8.70
N GLY A 83 11.81 -22.02 -9.91
CA GLY A 83 11.41 -21.22 -11.10
C GLY A 83 9.96 -20.70 -11.06
N ASP A 84 9.14 -21.25 -10.14
CA ASP A 84 7.71 -20.91 -10.02
C ASP A 84 7.32 -20.37 -8.65
N LEU A 85 8.09 -20.63 -7.59
CA LEU A 85 7.83 -20.19 -6.22
C LEU A 85 8.82 -19.10 -5.81
N ALA A 86 8.31 -17.95 -5.39
CA ALA A 86 9.08 -16.90 -4.75
C ALA A 86 8.47 -16.54 -3.38
N LEU A 87 9.33 -16.23 -2.42
CA LEU A 87 8.97 -15.73 -1.09
C LEU A 87 9.35 -14.27 -0.98
N PHE A 88 8.54 -13.50 -0.26
CA PHE A 88 8.73 -12.07 -0.08
C PHE A 88 8.58 -11.68 1.38
N GLY A 89 9.43 -10.73 1.82
CA GLY A 89 9.28 -10.01 3.06
C GLY A 89 9.15 -8.52 2.78
N VAL A 90 8.22 -7.84 3.45
CA VAL A 90 7.98 -6.40 3.30
C VAL A 90 7.96 -5.78 4.68
N LEU A 91 8.81 -4.78 4.91
CA LEU A 91 8.94 -4.06 6.17
C LEU A 91 8.83 -2.55 5.91
N PRO A 92 7.79 -1.87 6.36
CA PRO A 92 7.69 -0.42 6.30
C PRO A 92 8.34 0.25 7.53
N TYR A 93 8.89 1.44 7.33
CA TYR A 93 9.13 2.42 8.37
C TYR A 93 8.25 3.63 8.09
N ALA A 94 7.39 4.02 9.03
CA ALA A 94 6.41 5.07 8.84
C ALA A 94 6.66 6.26 9.76
N ASP A 95 6.33 7.45 9.27
CA ASP A 95 6.23 8.71 10.02
C ASP A 95 4.87 9.33 9.70
N ASN A 96 3.98 9.28 10.68
CA ASN A 96 2.58 9.67 10.54
C ASN A 96 2.26 10.86 11.44
N LYS A 97 1.56 11.84 10.89
CA LYS A 97 1.14 13.04 11.59
C LYS A 97 -0.33 13.34 11.32
N LEU A 98 -1.10 13.55 12.38
CA LEU A 98 -2.48 13.98 12.35
C LEU A 98 -2.62 15.31 13.09
N GLU A 99 -3.10 16.32 12.39
CA GLU A 99 -3.53 17.58 13.00
C GLU A 99 -5.07 17.62 13.06
N LEU A 100 -5.62 18.13 14.14
CA LEU A 100 -7.08 18.26 14.32
C LEU A 100 -7.42 19.38 15.30
N GLY A 101 -8.64 19.92 15.18
CA GLY A 101 -9.22 20.85 16.15
C GLY A 101 -9.77 20.11 17.37
N SER A 102 -9.41 20.56 18.57
CA SER A 102 -9.95 20.05 19.83
C SER A 102 -10.09 21.19 20.84
N GLY A 103 -11.32 21.41 21.35
CA GLY A 103 -11.57 22.44 22.36
C GLY A 103 -11.20 23.87 21.95
N GLY A 104 -11.27 24.19 20.64
CA GLY A 104 -10.91 25.52 20.11
C GLY A 104 -9.40 25.69 19.86
N GLN A 105 -8.59 24.66 20.08
CA GLN A 105 -7.16 24.65 19.79
C GLN A 105 -6.83 23.60 18.72
N ARG A 106 -5.72 23.79 17.99
CA ARG A 106 -5.17 22.80 17.09
C ARG A 106 -4.25 21.85 17.85
N VAL A 107 -4.50 20.57 17.72
CA VAL A 107 -3.74 19.51 18.36
C VAL A 107 -3.04 18.71 17.29
N THR A 108 -1.77 18.36 17.53
CA THR A 108 -0.98 17.47 16.68
C THR A 108 -0.77 16.13 17.40
N ARG A 109 -1.02 15.03 16.69
CA ARG A 109 -0.71 13.67 17.12
C ARG A 109 0.24 13.07 16.10
N GLU A 110 1.38 12.58 16.53
CA GLU A 110 2.41 12.05 15.62
C GLU A 110 3.06 10.80 16.18
N ALA A 111 3.47 9.90 15.30
CA ALA A 111 4.24 8.72 15.65
C ALA A 111 5.09 8.29 14.46
N SER A 112 6.31 7.83 14.77
CA SER A 112 7.21 7.23 13.79
C SER A 112 7.79 5.93 14.33
N GLY A 113 8.13 5.01 13.42
CA GLY A 113 8.71 3.72 13.78
C GLY A 113 8.54 2.68 12.70
N PHE A 114 8.97 1.45 13.01
CA PHE A 114 8.74 0.32 12.13
C PHE A 114 7.26 -0.08 12.17
N GLY A 115 6.72 -0.37 10.98
CA GLY A 115 5.43 -1.02 10.85
C GLY A 115 5.54 -2.54 10.91
N ASP A 116 4.44 -3.20 10.65
CA ASP A 116 4.34 -4.66 10.73
C ASP A 116 5.04 -5.33 9.56
N LEU A 117 5.81 -6.39 9.83
CA LEU A 117 6.43 -7.25 8.83
C LEU A 117 5.36 -8.08 8.13
N ALA A 118 5.28 -7.98 6.81
CA ALA A 118 4.46 -8.87 6.00
C ALA A 118 5.35 -9.92 5.29
N LEU A 119 4.94 -11.19 5.34
CA LEU A 119 5.58 -12.30 4.66
C LEU A 119 4.57 -12.98 3.74
N PHE A 120 4.95 -13.26 2.50
CA PHE A 120 4.06 -13.97 1.57
C PHE A 120 4.80 -14.82 0.56
N GLY A 121 4.11 -15.85 0.07
CA GLY A 121 4.54 -16.68 -1.05
C GLY A 121 3.71 -16.36 -2.29
N ARG A 122 4.35 -16.38 -3.45
CA ARG A 122 3.72 -16.27 -4.76
C ARG A 122 4.15 -17.44 -5.63
N TYR A 123 3.17 -18.13 -6.21
CA TYR A 123 3.40 -19.31 -7.04
C TYR A 123 2.91 -19.09 -8.47
N THR A 124 3.78 -19.28 -9.47
CA THR A 124 3.40 -19.20 -10.89
C THR A 124 2.58 -20.43 -11.28
N LEU A 125 1.26 -20.29 -11.28
CA LEU A 125 0.32 -21.37 -11.61
C LEU A 125 0.21 -21.61 -13.11
N LEU A 126 0.20 -20.52 -13.90
CA LEU A 126 0.14 -20.58 -15.37
C LEU A 126 1.31 -19.83 -15.97
N ARG A 127 1.97 -20.50 -16.92
CA ARG A 127 3.04 -19.93 -17.76
C ARG A 127 2.75 -20.26 -19.21
N ARG A 128 2.71 -19.21 -20.03
CA ARG A 128 2.65 -19.35 -21.51
C ARG A 128 3.65 -18.40 -22.12
N ASP A 129 4.72 -18.97 -22.68
CA ASP A 129 5.80 -18.23 -23.34
C ASP A 129 5.73 -18.44 -24.82
N HIS A 130 5.81 -17.35 -25.58
CA HIS A 130 6.00 -17.32 -27.02
C HIS A 130 7.13 -16.33 -27.35
N PRO A 131 7.77 -16.41 -28.51
CA PRO A 131 8.78 -15.44 -28.90
C PRO A 131 8.24 -13.99 -28.78
N GLY A 132 8.90 -13.18 -27.94
CA GLY A 132 8.57 -11.77 -27.72
C GLY A 132 7.36 -11.51 -26.83
N GLN A 133 6.72 -12.53 -26.23
CA GLN A 133 5.60 -12.33 -25.29
C GLN A 133 5.51 -13.42 -24.22
N THR A 134 5.00 -13.06 -23.08
CA THR A 134 4.73 -13.99 -21.98
C THR A 134 3.45 -13.67 -21.26
N LEU A 135 2.70 -14.71 -20.85
CA LEU A 135 1.55 -14.64 -19.94
C LEU A 135 1.84 -15.44 -18.69
N ARG A 136 1.61 -14.82 -17.54
CA ARG A 136 1.73 -15.44 -16.22
C ARG A 136 0.45 -15.20 -15.42
N ILE A 137 0.06 -16.22 -14.63
CA ILE A 137 -0.95 -16.10 -13.58
C ILE A 137 -0.35 -16.69 -12.32
N ALA A 138 -0.36 -15.95 -11.24
CA ALA A 138 0.27 -16.32 -9.99
C ALA A 138 -0.63 -15.97 -8.79
N PRO A 139 -1.22 -16.97 -8.10
CA PRO A 139 -1.76 -16.78 -6.77
C PRO A 139 -0.67 -16.42 -5.77
N PHE A 140 -1.03 -15.67 -4.75
CA PHE A 140 -0.20 -15.35 -3.60
C PHE A 140 -1.02 -15.35 -2.32
N ALA A 141 -0.36 -15.68 -1.20
CA ALA A 141 -0.95 -15.55 0.12
C ALA A 141 0.14 -15.28 1.15
N GLY A 142 -0.24 -14.61 2.23
CA GLY A 142 0.70 -14.21 3.26
C GLY A 142 0.03 -13.77 4.56
N LEU A 143 0.91 -13.41 5.49
CA LEU A 143 0.57 -12.95 6.83
C LEU A 143 1.31 -11.65 7.11
N LYS A 144 0.65 -10.73 7.80
CA LYS A 144 1.26 -9.57 8.44
C LYS A 144 1.40 -9.89 9.93
N ALA A 145 2.62 -9.84 10.45
CA ALA A 145 2.93 -10.11 11.85
C ALA A 145 2.98 -8.80 12.65
N PRO A 146 2.49 -8.76 13.90
CA PRO A 146 2.47 -7.59 14.77
C PRO A 146 3.87 -7.27 15.32
N THR A 147 4.79 -6.88 14.45
CA THR A 147 6.18 -6.58 14.79
C THR A 147 6.48 -5.10 14.86
N GLY A 148 5.54 -4.28 14.44
CA GLY A 148 5.66 -2.84 14.40
C GLY A 148 5.35 -2.15 15.71
N ASP A 149 5.66 -0.86 15.76
CA ASP A 149 5.36 0.01 16.91
C ASP A 149 3.86 0.34 16.94
N ASP A 150 3.11 -0.22 17.88
CA ASP A 150 1.66 -0.12 17.95
C ASP A 150 1.11 0.57 19.21
N ASP A 151 1.97 0.97 20.17
CA ASP A 151 1.58 1.61 21.42
C ASP A 151 2.22 3.00 21.67
N LYS A 152 2.66 3.68 20.63
CA LYS A 152 3.21 5.04 20.72
C LYS A 152 2.25 5.96 21.45
N ARG A 153 2.83 6.84 22.30
CA ARG A 153 2.09 7.75 23.16
C ARG A 153 2.68 9.15 23.09
N ASP A 154 1.82 10.13 23.26
CA ASP A 154 2.20 11.53 23.46
C ASP A 154 1.60 12.09 24.79
N ALA A 155 1.66 13.41 24.99
CA ALA A 155 1.11 14.05 26.18
C ALA A 155 -0.41 13.86 26.36
N LEU A 156 -1.13 13.48 25.31
CA LEU A 156 -2.56 13.20 25.32
C LEU A 156 -2.89 11.71 25.49
N GLY A 157 -1.89 10.87 25.68
CA GLY A 157 -2.03 9.42 25.81
C GLY A 157 -1.64 8.66 24.54
N ARG A 158 -2.16 7.43 24.36
CA ARG A 158 -1.88 6.63 23.18
C ARG A 158 -2.36 7.36 21.93
N VAL A 159 -1.50 7.45 20.90
CA VAL A 159 -1.90 8.06 19.62
C VAL A 159 -2.97 7.18 18.93
N PRO A 160 -3.83 7.78 18.10
CA PRO A 160 -4.88 7.03 17.39
C PRO A 160 -4.30 5.86 16.57
N PRO A 161 -5.05 4.75 16.40
CA PRO A 161 -4.58 3.58 15.65
C PRO A 161 -4.06 3.91 14.26
N ASP A 162 -4.72 4.85 13.55
CA ASP A 162 -4.32 5.25 12.19
C ASP A 162 -3.01 6.06 12.13
N VAL A 163 -2.53 6.56 13.27
CA VAL A 163 -1.25 7.27 13.40
C VAL A 163 -0.13 6.31 13.82
N GLN A 164 -0.47 5.16 14.44
CA GLN A 164 0.52 4.15 14.82
C GLN A 164 1.24 3.59 13.59
N PRO A 165 2.57 3.35 13.64
CA PRO A 165 3.30 2.69 12.58
C PRO A 165 2.89 1.23 12.36
N GLY A 166 2.62 0.48 13.42
CA GLY A 166 2.14 -0.89 13.42
C GLY A 166 0.69 -1.01 13.88
N SER A 167 0.04 -2.13 13.57
CA SER A 167 -1.35 -2.42 13.97
C SER A 167 -1.46 -3.21 15.28
N GLY A 168 -0.43 -4.00 15.60
CA GLY A 168 -0.43 -4.93 16.71
C GLY A 168 -1.21 -6.23 16.43
N SER A 169 -1.79 -6.40 15.24
CA SER A 169 -2.60 -7.56 14.85
C SER A 169 -1.88 -8.48 13.88
N TRP A 170 -2.21 -9.77 13.93
CA TRP A 170 -1.95 -10.72 12.86
C TRP A 170 -3.04 -10.57 11.82
N ASP A 171 -2.68 -10.26 10.57
CA ASP A 171 -3.64 -10.14 9.49
C ASP A 171 -3.25 -11.07 8.34
N GLU A 172 -4.25 -11.64 7.70
CA GLU A 172 -4.07 -12.54 6.56
C GLU A 172 -4.40 -11.80 5.26
N PHE A 173 -3.68 -12.15 4.20
CA PHE A 173 -4.03 -11.66 2.88
C PHE A 173 -3.75 -12.70 1.79
N ALA A 174 -4.57 -12.65 0.75
CA ALA A 174 -4.41 -13.51 -0.41
C ALA A 174 -4.90 -12.80 -1.67
N GLY A 175 -4.44 -13.30 -2.83
CA GLY A 175 -4.87 -12.76 -4.10
C GLY A 175 -4.34 -13.56 -5.28
N VAL A 176 -4.68 -13.06 -6.46
CA VAL A 176 -4.18 -13.57 -7.73
C VAL A 176 -3.73 -12.39 -8.57
N VAL A 177 -2.55 -12.50 -9.17
CA VAL A 177 -2.03 -11.54 -10.12
C VAL A 177 -1.83 -12.20 -11.48
N ALA A 178 -2.19 -11.49 -12.54
CA ALA A 178 -1.95 -11.86 -13.93
C ALA A 178 -1.08 -10.81 -14.59
N SER A 179 -0.09 -11.23 -15.38
CA SER A 179 0.81 -10.36 -16.14
C SER A 179 0.91 -10.85 -17.57
N TYR A 180 0.62 -9.96 -18.51
CA TYR A 180 0.89 -10.17 -19.93
C TYR A 180 1.93 -9.15 -20.38
N GLN A 181 3.04 -9.63 -20.89
CA GLN A 181 4.17 -8.79 -21.29
C GLN A 181 4.57 -9.05 -22.72
N THR A 182 4.85 -7.99 -23.44
CA THR A 182 5.45 -7.98 -24.77
C THR A 182 6.75 -7.14 -24.75
N LEU A 183 7.39 -6.97 -25.89
CA LEU A 183 8.54 -6.06 -26.01
C LEU A 183 8.13 -4.58 -25.90
N ASP A 184 6.89 -4.25 -26.23
CA ASP A 184 6.43 -2.86 -26.34
C ASP A 184 5.59 -2.41 -25.14
N PHE A 185 4.87 -3.34 -24.52
CA PHE A 185 4.00 -3.03 -23.38
C PHE A 185 3.85 -4.22 -22.43
N GLN A 186 3.44 -3.92 -21.22
CA GLN A 186 3.04 -4.89 -20.20
C GLN A 186 1.69 -4.47 -19.61
N ILE A 187 0.84 -5.46 -19.37
CA ILE A 187 -0.39 -5.31 -18.63
C ILE A 187 -0.33 -6.23 -17.42
N ASP A 188 -0.60 -5.67 -16.25
CA ASP A 188 -0.77 -6.41 -15.01
C ASP A 188 -2.17 -6.18 -14.46
N SER A 189 -2.75 -7.20 -13.82
CA SER A 189 -4.01 -7.06 -13.08
C SER A 189 -3.98 -7.95 -11.85
N GLN A 190 -4.52 -7.46 -10.73
CA GLN A 190 -4.55 -8.15 -9.45
C GLN A 190 -5.91 -8.03 -8.81
N VAL A 191 -6.36 -9.13 -8.20
CA VAL A 191 -7.46 -9.14 -7.23
C VAL A 191 -6.88 -9.65 -5.92
N SER A 192 -7.17 -8.96 -4.81
CA SER A 192 -6.71 -9.38 -3.49
C SER A 192 -7.72 -9.05 -2.40
N TYR A 193 -7.61 -9.78 -1.30
CA TYR A 193 -8.38 -9.58 -0.09
C TYR A 193 -7.45 -9.65 1.11
N SER A 194 -7.67 -8.74 2.09
CA SER A 194 -7.00 -8.73 3.38
C SER A 194 -8.04 -8.82 4.47
N ALA A 195 -7.91 -9.82 5.34
CA ALA A 195 -8.66 -9.98 6.56
C ALA A 195 -7.84 -9.39 7.71
N ASN A 196 -8.39 -8.38 8.39
CA ASN A 196 -7.73 -7.70 9.48
C ASN A 196 -8.33 -8.16 10.81
N ASN A 197 -7.48 -8.38 11.80
CA ASN A 197 -7.89 -8.85 13.11
C ASN A 197 -7.80 -7.76 14.17
N GLU A 198 -8.50 -7.97 15.28
CA GLU A 198 -8.50 -7.04 16.41
C GLU A 198 -7.16 -7.07 17.15
N ALA A 199 -6.64 -5.89 17.48
CA ALA A 199 -5.58 -5.71 18.45
C ALA A 199 -5.81 -4.41 19.24
N ASN A 200 -5.49 -4.43 20.54
CA ASN A 200 -5.59 -3.24 21.39
C ASN A 200 -6.98 -2.58 21.39
N GLY A 201 -8.05 -3.37 21.21
CA GLY A 201 -9.43 -2.88 21.15
C GLY A 201 -9.80 -2.19 19.84
N PHE A 202 -9.00 -2.35 18.78
CA PHE A 202 -9.26 -1.82 17.44
C PHE A 202 -9.07 -2.89 16.38
N GLU A 203 -9.98 -2.95 15.42
CA GLU A 203 -9.95 -3.80 14.24
C GLU A 203 -10.13 -2.91 13.00
N ALA A 204 -9.17 -2.90 12.11
CA ALA A 204 -9.32 -2.23 10.82
C ALA A 204 -10.31 -3.01 9.93
N GLY A 205 -11.12 -2.32 9.16
CA GLY A 205 -12.01 -3.01 8.21
C GLY A 205 -11.25 -3.80 7.17
N ASP A 206 -11.72 -5.01 6.86
CA ASP A 206 -11.18 -5.83 5.78
C ASP A 206 -11.15 -5.07 4.47
N ALA A 207 -10.20 -5.42 3.58
CA ALA A 207 -10.04 -4.74 2.31
C ALA A 207 -10.10 -5.71 1.12
N ALA A 208 -10.96 -5.41 0.17
CA ALA A 208 -10.97 -6.01 -1.17
C ALA A 208 -10.38 -5.03 -2.18
N ARG A 209 -9.49 -5.50 -3.06
CA ARG A 209 -8.82 -4.67 -4.04
C ARG A 209 -8.89 -5.29 -5.43
N PHE A 210 -9.04 -4.42 -6.41
CA PHE A 210 -8.79 -4.72 -7.82
C PHE A 210 -7.82 -3.68 -8.36
N ASP A 211 -6.70 -4.12 -8.90
CA ASP A 211 -5.66 -3.26 -9.45
C ASP A 211 -5.40 -3.64 -10.91
N ALA A 212 -5.15 -2.66 -11.76
CA ALA A 212 -4.74 -2.85 -13.14
C ALA A 212 -3.66 -1.83 -13.52
N SER A 213 -2.70 -2.26 -14.33
CA SER A 213 -1.58 -1.43 -14.82
C SER A 213 -1.36 -1.65 -16.31
N LEU A 214 -1.13 -0.58 -17.03
CA LEU A 214 -0.60 -0.58 -18.39
C LEU A 214 0.74 0.16 -18.39
N GLN A 215 1.78 -0.52 -18.83
CA GLN A 215 3.12 0.02 -18.98
C GLN A 215 3.48 0.01 -20.47
N VAL A 216 3.80 1.15 -21.04
CA VAL A 216 4.12 1.29 -22.45
C VAL A 216 5.54 1.82 -22.60
N ARG A 217 6.36 1.15 -23.44
CA ARG A 217 7.70 1.61 -23.74
C ARG A 217 7.67 2.91 -24.54
N LEU A 218 8.16 3.98 -23.93
CA LEU A 218 8.26 5.31 -24.52
C LEU A 218 9.57 5.50 -25.27
N TRP A 219 10.67 4.92 -24.73
CA TRP A 219 12.02 5.03 -25.27
C TRP A 219 12.88 3.81 -24.92
N PRO A 220 13.79 3.36 -25.83
CA PRO A 220 13.83 3.71 -27.24
C PRO A 220 12.68 3.06 -28.00
N ARG A 221 12.17 3.71 -29.05
CA ARG A 221 11.09 3.14 -29.85
C ARG A 221 11.60 2.03 -30.80
N ALA A 222 12.82 2.19 -31.34
CA ALA A 222 13.47 1.15 -32.13
C ALA A 222 14.44 0.35 -31.25
N LEU A 223 14.32 -0.98 -31.29
CA LEU A 223 15.26 -1.87 -30.64
C LEU A 223 16.47 -2.09 -31.52
N ALA A 224 17.65 -1.72 -31.02
CA ALA A 224 18.93 -2.04 -31.61
C ALA A 224 19.73 -2.98 -30.70
N ALA A 225 20.74 -3.66 -31.22
CA ALA A 225 21.66 -4.43 -30.40
C ALA A 225 22.32 -3.51 -29.35
N GLY A 226 22.31 -3.94 -28.09
CA GLY A 226 22.98 -3.21 -27.00
C GLY A 226 22.21 -2.06 -26.38
N VAL A 227 20.86 -2.00 -26.50
CA VAL A 227 20.04 -1.03 -25.76
C VAL A 227 20.27 -1.18 -24.24
N PRO A 228 20.80 -0.14 -23.56
CA PRO A 228 21.21 -0.25 -22.16
C PRO A 228 20.05 -0.10 -21.18
N ALA A 229 18.97 0.60 -21.59
CA ALA A 229 17.85 0.96 -20.75
C ALA A 229 16.58 1.26 -21.52
N PHE A 230 15.45 1.29 -20.81
CA PHE A 230 14.13 1.62 -21.33
C PHE A 230 13.44 2.65 -20.44
N VAL A 231 12.64 3.52 -21.03
CA VAL A 231 11.69 4.37 -20.32
C VAL A 231 10.28 3.85 -20.59
N TYR A 232 9.54 3.56 -19.56
CA TYR A 232 8.12 3.19 -19.63
C TYR A 232 7.24 4.30 -19.05
N GLY A 233 6.17 4.64 -19.77
CA GLY A 233 5.03 5.32 -19.19
C GLY A 233 4.15 4.29 -18.53
N VAL A 234 3.68 4.59 -17.31
CA VAL A 234 2.84 3.72 -16.51
C VAL A 234 1.52 4.41 -16.23
N ILE A 235 0.43 3.68 -16.39
CA ILE A 235 -0.91 4.10 -15.96
C ILE A 235 -1.47 2.97 -15.12
N GLU A 236 -1.90 3.28 -13.89
CA GLU A 236 -2.54 2.30 -13.01
C GLU A 236 -3.90 2.79 -12.56
N VAL A 237 -4.77 1.82 -12.30
CA VAL A 237 -6.09 2.01 -11.70
C VAL A 237 -6.16 1.09 -10.49
N ASN A 238 -6.53 1.65 -9.33
CA ASN A 238 -6.63 0.90 -8.09
C ASN A 238 -8.02 1.12 -7.49
N LEU A 239 -8.86 0.09 -7.49
CA LEU A 239 -10.15 0.08 -6.81
C LEU A 239 -9.98 -0.60 -5.45
N ILE A 240 -10.35 0.09 -4.38
CA ILE A 240 -10.22 -0.39 -3.01
C ILE A 240 -11.57 -0.25 -2.32
N HIS A 241 -12.12 -1.37 -1.85
CA HIS A 241 -13.27 -1.37 -0.96
C HIS A 241 -12.83 -1.79 0.44
N ARG A 242 -13.15 -0.98 1.45
CA ARG A 242 -12.86 -1.27 2.86
C ARG A 242 -14.12 -1.44 3.66
N GLY A 243 -14.13 -2.45 4.51
CA GLY A 243 -15.11 -2.65 5.58
C GLY A 243 -15.08 -1.51 6.61
N LYS A 244 -16.00 -1.55 7.55
CA LYS A 244 -15.99 -0.63 8.69
C LYS A 244 -14.93 -1.07 9.69
N ASN A 245 -14.21 -0.10 10.24
CA ASN A 245 -13.38 -0.33 11.43
C ASN A 245 -14.27 -0.67 12.63
N ARG A 246 -13.70 -1.35 13.63
CA ARG A 246 -14.36 -1.62 14.91
C ARG A 246 -13.50 -1.12 16.06
N ALA A 247 -14.14 -0.55 17.06
CA ALA A 247 -13.49 -0.14 18.30
C ALA A 247 -14.25 -0.80 19.48
N GLY A 248 -13.59 -1.65 20.26
CA GLY A 248 -14.21 -2.45 21.30
C GLY A 248 -15.35 -3.33 20.78
N GLY A 249 -15.20 -3.92 19.60
CA GLY A 249 -16.20 -4.75 18.92
C GLY A 249 -17.35 -3.97 18.24
N VAL A 250 -17.43 -2.65 18.42
CA VAL A 250 -18.51 -1.80 17.84
C VAL A 250 -18.04 -1.21 16.50
N ALA A 251 -18.82 -1.44 15.45
CA ALA A 251 -18.52 -0.90 14.12
C ALA A 251 -18.60 0.63 14.10
N ASP A 252 -17.57 1.28 13.55
CA ASP A 252 -17.55 2.73 13.33
C ASP A 252 -18.32 3.09 12.06
N PRO A 253 -19.45 3.81 12.15
CA PRO A 253 -20.23 4.19 10.99
C PRO A 253 -19.54 5.21 10.08
N ALA A 254 -18.49 5.89 10.58
CA ALA A 254 -17.72 6.90 9.85
C ALA A 254 -16.37 6.35 9.38
N SER A 255 -16.33 5.07 8.96
CA SER A 255 -15.15 4.39 8.46
C SER A 255 -15.46 3.48 7.29
N GLY A 256 -14.45 3.17 6.48
CA GLY A 256 -14.56 2.35 5.29
C GLY A 256 -15.26 3.07 4.13
N GLY A 257 -15.50 2.33 3.06
CA GLY A 257 -16.06 2.85 1.80
C GLY A 257 -15.30 2.33 0.59
N THR A 258 -15.54 2.94 -0.56
CA THR A 258 -14.92 2.56 -1.83
C THR A 258 -14.14 3.73 -2.40
N MET A 259 -12.92 3.47 -2.84
CA MET A 259 -12.06 4.45 -3.50
C MET A 259 -11.56 3.91 -4.82
N LEU A 260 -11.55 4.75 -5.82
CA LEU A 260 -10.91 4.51 -7.11
C LEU A 260 -9.80 5.53 -7.30
N PHE A 261 -8.59 5.04 -7.56
CA PHE A 261 -7.44 5.87 -7.84
C PHE A 261 -7.00 5.71 -9.29
N PHE A 262 -6.49 6.79 -9.85
CA PHE A 262 -5.76 6.84 -11.11
C PHE A 262 -4.30 7.23 -10.82
N THR A 263 -3.34 6.44 -11.33
CA THR A 263 -1.92 6.60 -11.02
C THR A 263 -1.09 6.69 -12.28
N PRO A 264 -0.85 7.89 -12.83
CA PRO A 264 0.18 8.11 -13.84
C PRO A 264 1.58 7.98 -13.21
N GLY A 265 2.51 7.38 -13.96
CA GLY A 265 3.87 7.17 -13.50
C GLY A 265 4.87 6.98 -14.64
N LEU A 266 6.13 6.95 -14.27
CA LEU A 266 7.27 6.70 -15.16
C LEU A 266 8.22 5.70 -14.51
N GLN A 267 8.84 4.86 -15.33
CA GLN A 267 9.91 3.96 -14.93
C GLN A 267 11.08 4.06 -15.87
N TYR A 268 12.28 4.13 -15.30
CA TYR A 268 13.55 3.94 -16.02
C TYR A 268 14.10 2.57 -15.66
N VAL A 269 14.18 1.69 -16.65
CA VAL A 269 14.46 0.26 -16.48
C VAL A 269 15.77 -0.09 -17.15
N THR A 270 16.70 -0.65 -16.40
CA THR A 270 17.96 -1.23 -16.90
C THR A 270 17.92 -2.76 -16.74
N LYS A 271 19.02 -3.43 -17.09
CA LYS A 271 19.15 -4.89 -16.90
C LYS A 271 19.14 -5.32 -15.43
N ARG A 272 19.52 -4.45 -14.50
CA ARG A 272 19.71 -4.80 -13.08
C ARG A 272 18.90 -3.96 -12.12
N TRP A 273 18.51 -2.75 -12.49
CA TRP A 273 17.83 -1.83 -11.61
C TRP A 273 16.74 -1.04 -12.32
N ILE A 274 15.77 -0.62 -11.56
CA ILE A 274 14.64 0.23 -11.98
C ILE A 274 14.56 1.41 -11.01
N VAL A 275 14.36 2.61 -11.57
CA VAL A 275 13.86 3.76 -10.79
C VAL A 275 12.47 4.08 -11.28
N GLU A 276 11.57 4.35 -10.34
CA GLU A 276 10.16 4.56 -10.63
C GLU A 276 9.58 5.70 -9.81
N ALA A 277 8.60 6.39 -10.40
CA ALA A 277 7.81 7.39 -9.70
C ALA A 277 6.39 7.41 -10.24
N GLY A 278 5.41 7.71 -9.37
CA GLY A 278 4.00 7.84 -9.73
C GLY A 278 3.25 8.70 -8.73
N VAL A 279 2.14 9.25 -9.18
CA VAL A 279 1.22 10.03 -8.35
C VAL A 279 -0.15 9.35 -8.37
N GLN A 280 -0.60 8.83 -7.23
CA GLN A 280 -1.90 8.20 -7.09
C GLN A 280 -2.93 9.26 -6.69
N LEU A 281 -3.86 9.53 -7.58
CA LEU A 281 -4.92 10.54 -7.43
C LEU A 281 -6.27 9.87 -7.23
N PRO A 282 -7.02 10.21 -6.18
CA PRO A 282 -8.38 9.69 -6.02
C PRO A 282 -9.30 10.31 -7.07
N VAL A 283 -10.02 9.46 -7.81
CA VAL A 283 -11.00 9.89 -8.82
C VAL A 283 -12.42 9.59 -8.38
N VAL A 284 -12.60 8.67 -7.44
CA VAL A 284 -13.85 8.39 -6.73
C VAL A 284 -13.53 8.11 -5.27
N GLN A 285 -14.27 8.74 -4.36
CA GLN A 285 -14.21 8.51 -2.92
C GLN A 285 -15.64 8.42 -2.38
N ASP A 286 -16.23 7.21 -2.41
CA ASP A 286 -17.51 6.91 -1.78
C ASP A 286 -17.24 6.38 -0.37
N LEU A 287 -16.94 7.29 0.55
CA LEU A 287 -16.59 7.01 1.94
C LEU A 287 -17.81 7.14 2.84
N ARG A 288 -17.80 6.39 3.95
CA ARG A 288 -18.91 6.37 4.89
C ARG A 288 -18.81 7.48 5.94
N GLY A 289 -19.92 8.15 6.17
CA GLY A 289 -20.07 9.14 7.25
C GLY A 289 -19.09 10.30 7.10
N THR A 290 -18.23 10.48 8.10
CA THR A 290 -17.21 11.54 8.13
C THR A 290 -15.79 10.99 7.98
N ALA A 291 -15.60 9.89 7.25
CA ALA A 291 -14.27 9.38 6.95
C ALA A 291 -13.44 10.45 6.21
N LEU A 292 -12.16 10.52 6.54
CA LEU A 292 -11.26 11.53 5.97
C LEU A 292 -10.91 11.18 4.52
N GLU A 293 -11.05 12.13 3.61
CA GLU A 293 -10.76 11.94 2.20
C GLU A 293 -9.27 12.10 1.90
N THR A 294 -8.80 11.32 0.92
CA THR A 294 -7.40 11.35 0.47
C THR A 294 -7.21 12.42 -0.61
N ASP A 295 -6.19 13.26 -0.47
CA ASP A 295 -5.85 14.27 -1.49
C ASP A 295 -4.98 13.64 -2.59
N TYR A 296 -3.90 12.96 -2.20
CA TYR A 296 -2.97 12.27 -3.12
C TYR A 296 -2.07 11.29 -2.36
N VAL A 297 -1.43 10.37 -3.13
CA VAL A 297 -0.31 9.56 -2.65
C VAL A 297 0.80 9.57 -3.70
N LEU A 298 1.99 10.01 -3.29
CA LEU A 298 3.20 10.00 -4.12
C LEU A 298 3.96 8.71 -3.88
N HIS A 299 4.51 8.16 -4.95
CA HIS A 299 5.36 6.97 -4.94
C HIS A 299 6.68 7.29 -5.64
N ALA A 300 7.80 6.98 -4.99
CA ALA A 300 9.12 7.03 -5.62
C ALA A 300 9.92 5.81 -5.18
N GLY A 301 10.43 5.03 -6.10
CA GLY A 301 11.03 3.75 -5.78
C GLY A 301 12.27 3.41 -6.58
N PHE A 302 13.02 2.48 -6.01
CA PHE A 302 14.18 1.86 -6.61
C PHE A 302 14.09 0.33 -6.43
N ARG A 303 14.38 -0.41 -7.49
CA ARG A 303 14.47 -1.89 -7.46
C ARG A 303 15.82 -2.33 -7.96
N PHE A 304 16.32 -3.40 -7.39
CA PHE A 304 17.55 -4.05 -7.80
C PHE A 304 17.37 -5.57 -7.85
N ASN A 305 17.88 -6.21 -8.91
CA ASN A 305 17.85 -7.65 -9.11
C ASN A 305 19.27 -8.20 -9.09
N TYR A 306 19.49 -9.22 -8.28
CA TYR A 306 20.78 -9.90 -8.08
C TYR A 306 20.82 -11.23 -8.81
#